data_54604b1fe380491198b27d1fa67bffaf
#
_entry.id   54604b1fe380491198b27d1fa67bffaf
#
_cell.length_a   1.000
_cell.length_b   1.000
_cell.length_c   1.000
_cell.angle_alpha   90.00
_cell.angle_beta   90.00
_cell.angle_gamma   90.00
#
_symmetry.space_group_name_H-M   'P 1'
#
loop_
_entity.id
_entity.type
_entity.pdbx_description
1 polymer ?
#
loop_
_entity_poly.entity_id
_entity_poly.type
_entity_poly.pdbx_seq_one_letter_code
_entity_poly.pdbx_strand_id
1 'polypeptide(L)'
;MINLTGHNALITGSTQGVGQAIAVAMAQAGANVVIHGLHDDDAAQRTLQLCQTTGQTAELLTADLASDVQQATQQLFANALQLNPDIDILVNNAGTYIDKPFLEMDYATFDKTMHLNVYAGYFLTQHFSKHWVQQATNGRVLFIGSINGKLAEDVHTAYDTSKGAVETMVKTLAVSLAPLNIRVNGLAPGLFYTPLTAPALDDPQFLQWMKQHTPNGQVPAADVCGDGAVYLVSDAARHVCGHMLMVDGGMSIWQQPEP
;
A
#
# COMPACT_ATOMS: atom_id res chain seq x y z
N MET A 1 13.36 -0.48 -18.95
CA MET A 1 12.74 0.07 -17.74
C MET A 1 11.26 0.23 -17.99
N ILE A 2 10.41 -0.09 -17.03
CA ILE A 2 8.97 0.16 -17.11
C ILE A 2 8.76 1.68 -17.05
N ASN A 3 7.84 2.22 -17.88
CA ASN A 3 7.62 3.65 -18.01
C ASN A 3 6.19 4.00 -17.58
N LEU A 4 6.04 5.01 -16.72
CA LEU A 4 4.77 5.58 -16.27
C LEU A 4 4.59 7.05 -16.72
N THR A 5 5.34 7.50 -17.71
CA THR A 5 5.18 8.87 -18.26
C THR A 5 3.75 9.10 -18.72
N GLY A 6 3.16 10.21 -18.29
CA GLY A 6 1.77 10.56 -18.57
C GLY A 6 0.75 9.97 -17.60
N HIS A 7 1.19 9.17 -16.63
CA HIS A 7 0.33 8.68 -15.55
C HIS A 7 0.41 9.55 -14.30
N ASN A 8 -0.66 9.54 -13.53
CA ASN A 8 -0.82 10.36 -12.33
C ASN A 8 -1.33 9.47 -11.18
N ALA A 9 -0.57 9.40 -10.10
CA ALA A 9 -0.84 8.48 -9.00
C ALA A 9 -1.16 9.21 -7.70
N LEU A 10 -2.21 8.76 -7.00
CA LEU A 10 -2.39 9.02 -5.57
C LEU A 10 -1.90 7.82 -4.77
N ILE A 11 -0.99 8.04 -3.82
CA ILE A 11 -0.46 6.99 -2.95
C ILE A 11 -0.78 7.35 -1.49
N THR A 12 -1.66 6.58 -0.84
CA THR A 12 -2.03 6.83 0.56
C THR A 12 -0.98 6.32 1.53
N GLY A 13 -0.75 7.05 2.65
CA GLY A 13 0.26 6.67 3.65
C GLY A 13 1.68 6.63 3.09
N SER A 14 2.02 7.56 2.22
CA SER A 14 3.27 7.52 1.45
C SER A 14 4.36 8.46 1.96
N THR A 15 4.23 8.99 3.17
CA THR A 15 5.25 9.87 3.77
C THR A 15 6.47 9.11 4.32
N GLN A 16 6.38 7.79 4.46
CA GLN A 16 7.46 6.93 4.96
C GLN A 16 7.28 5.46 4.53
N GLY A 17 8.28 4.62 4.80
CA GLY A 17 8.23 3.16 4.66
C GLY A 17 7.90 2.69 3.24
N VAL A 18 7.05 1.68 3.12
CA VAL A 18 6.65 1.07 1.83
C VAL A 18 5.96 2.10 0.92
N GLY A 19 5.09 2.94 1.47
CA GLY A 19 4.41 3.96 0.69
C GLY A 19 5.36 5.01 0.09
N GLN A 20 6.37 5.46 0.86
CA GLN A 20 7.42 6.33 0.36
C GLN A 20 8.21 5.66 -0.78
N ALA A 21 8.65 4.42 -0.57
CA ALA A 21 9.40 3.67 -1.57
C ALA A 21 8.62 3.54 -2.89
N ILE A 22 7.32 3.25 -2.81
CA ILE A 22 6.43 3.17 -3.97
C ILE A 22 6.27 4.54 -4.65
N ALA A 23 6.06 5.62 -3.90
CA ALA A 23 5.90 6.96 -4.47
C ALA A 23 7.16 7.40 -5.21
N VAL A 24 8.34 7.18 -4.61
CA VAL A 24 9.63 7.50 -5.25
C VAL A 24 9.85 6.65 -6.50
N ALA A 25 9.58 5.34 -6.46
CA ALA A 25 9.74 4.45 -7.61
C ALA A 25 8.78 4.83 -8.76
N MET A 26 7.53 5.21 -8.47
CA MET A 26 6.59 5.67 -9.49
C MET A 26 7.04 7.00 -10.12
N ALA A 27 7.54 7.95 -9.31
CA ALA A 27 8.11 9.20 -9.82
C ALA A 27 9.34 8.94 -10.69
N GLN A 28 10.25 8.05 -10.28
CA GLN A 28 11.42 7.63 -11.08
C GLN A 28 11.00 6.94 -12.40
N ALA A 29 9.87 6.26 -12.40
CA ALA A 29 9.31 5.66 -13.61
C ALA A 29 8.57 6.68 -14.51
N GLY A 30 8.47 7.95 -14.10
CA GLY A 30 7.91 9.03 -14.90
C GLY A 30 6.47 9.44 -14.56
N ALA A 31 5.88 8.91 -13.50
CA ALA A 31 4.55 9.32 -13.05
C ALA A 31 4.61 10.62 -12.24
N ASN A 32 3.60 11.49 -12.40
CA ASN A 32 3.32 12.50 -11.39
C ASN A 32 2.67 11.85 -10.17
N VAL A 33 2.98 12.33 -8.96
CA VAL A 33 2.53 11.69 -7.74
C VAL A 33 1.88 12.69 -6.79
N VAL A 34 0.77 12.29 -6.19
CA VAL A 34 0.20 12.93 -5.00
C VAL A 34 0.49 12.01 -3.83
N ILE A 35 1.38 12.43 -2.94
CA ILE A 35 1.67 11.73 -1.71
C ILE A 35 0.66 12.10 -0.63
N HIS A 36 0.36 11.19 0.28
CA HIS A 36 -0.60 11.42 1.34
C HIS A 36 -0.06 10.93 2.68
N GLY A 37 -0.29 11.69 3.74
CA GLY A 37 0.02 11.36 5.11
C GLY A 37 -0.96 11.95 6.11
N LEU A 38 -0.76 11.63 7.39
CA LEU A 38 -1.56 12.20 8.47
C LEU A 38 -1.18 13.66 8.74
N HIS A 39 0.11 14.00 8.62
CA HIS A 39 0.68 15.29 8.92
C HIS A 39 1.60 15.78 7.81
N ASP A 40 1.73 17.09 7.70
CA ASP A 40 2.79 17.75 6.93
C ASP A 40 4.01 17.94 7.85
N ASP A 41 4.79 16.88 7.99
CA ASP A 41 5.98 16.79 8.84
C ASP A 41 7.26 16.59 8.01
N ASP A 42 8.40 16.50 8.71
CA ASP A 42 9.71 16.30 8.06
C ASP A 42 9.76 15.03 7.20
N ALA A 43 9.03 13.97 7.55
CA ALA A 43 8.97 12.74 6.76
C ALA A 43 8.19 12.97 5.46
N ALA A 44 7.07 13.68 5.54
CA ALA A 44 6.27 14.08 4.38
C ALA A 44 7.08 14.96 3.43
N GLN A 45 7.76 15.98 3.96
CA GLN A 45 8.58 16.91 3.17
C GLN A 45 9.79 16.22 2.53
N ARG A 46 10.45 15.29 3.23
CA ARG A 46 11.51 14.46 2.62
C ARG A 46 11.00 13.64 1.45
N THR A 47 9.85 12.99 1.59
CA THR A 47 9.27 12.19 0.51
C THR A 47 8.89 13.07 -0.68
N LEU A 48 8.26 14.20 -0.42
CA LEU A 48 7.92 15.19 -1.44
C LEU A 48 9.16 15.60 -2.25
N GLN A 49 10.22 15.97 -1.56
CA GLN A 49 11.49 16.36 -2.17
C GLN A 49 12.10 15.22 -3.00
N LEU A 50 12.13 13.98 -2.46
CA LEU A 50 12.64 12.82 -3.19
C LEU A 50 11.89 12.60 -4.51
N CYS A 51 10.56 12.71 -4.51
CA CYS A 51 9.77 12.60 -5.72
C CYS A 51 10.05 13.75 -6.70
N GLN A 52 10.14 15.00 -6.23
CA GLN A 52 10.41 16.16 -7.07
C GLN A 52 11.81 16.13 -7.71
N THR A 53 12.82 15.53 -7.06
CA THR A 53 14.18 15.40 -7.63
C THR A 53 14.21 14.51 -8.89
N THR A 54 13.16 13.72 -9.16
CA THR A 54 13.04 12.93 -10.39
C THR A 54 12.65 13.77 -11.61
N GLY A 55 12.24 15.02 -11.41
CA GLY A 55 11.75 15.91 -12.47
C GLY A 55 10.24 15.80 -12.70
N GLN A 56 9.53 14.98 -11.94
CA GLN A 56 8.07 14.83 -12.02
C GLN A 56 7.38 15.80 -11.05
N THR A 57 6.11 16.10 -11.31
CA THR A 57 5.27 16.84 -10.37
C THR A 57 4.97 15.94 -9.15
N ALA A 58 5.22 16.46 -7.96
CA ALA A 58 4.86 15.80 -6.72
C ALA A 58 4.19 16.81 -5.78
N GLU A 59 3.09 16.41 -5.17
CA GLU A 59 2.29 17.22 -4.26
C GLU A 59 1.93 16.42 -3.00
N LEU A 60 1.63 17.12 -1.90
CA LEU A 60 1.28 16.51 -0.61
C LEU A 60 -0.16 16.84 -0.24
N LEU A 61 -0.90 15.81 0.18
CA LEU A 61 -2.19 15.95 0.86
C LEU A 61 -2.13 15.35 2.27
N THR A 62 -2.85 15.97 3.19
CA THR A 62 -3.01 15.43 4.55
C THR A 62 -4.46 15.10 4.83
N ALA A 63 -4.71 13.92 5.41
CA ALA A 63 -6.01 13.49 5.90
C ALA A 63 -5.86 12.37 6.94
N ASP A 64 -6.75 12.32 7.92
CA ASP A 64 -6.86 11.20 8.85
C ASP A 64 -7.88 10.18 8.34
N LEU A 65 -7.40 9.13 7.67
CA LEU A 65 -8.22 8.04 7.14
C LEU A 65 -8.71 7.06 8.23
N ALA A 66 -8.26 7.20 9.48
CA ALA A 66 -8.73 6.39 10.60
C ALA A 66 -9.91 7.04 11.36
N SER A 67 -10.25 8.30 11.05
CA SER A 67 -11.37 9.03 11.65
C SER A 67 -12.72 8.62 11.02
N ASP A 68 -13.60 9.57 10.72
CA ASP A 68 -14.81 9.28 9.92
C ASP A 68 -14.41 8.90 8.49
N VAL A 69 -14.37 7.58 8.23
CA VAL A 69 -13.91 7.02 6.95
C VAL A 69 -14.71 7.56 5.76
N GLN A 70 -16.02 7.74 5.93
CA GLN A 70 -16.88 8.23 4.84
C GLN A 70 -16.47 9.66 4.46
N GLN A 71 -16.38 10.54 5.44
CA GLN A 71 -16.01 11.92 5.21
C GLN A 71 -14.55 12.05 4.77
N ALA A 72 -13.64 11.35 5.43
CA ALA A 72 -12.21 11.42 5.13
C ALA A 72 -11.87 10.95 3.70
N THR A 73 -12.46 9.83 3.25
CA THR A 73 -12.22 9.33 1.89
C THR A 73 -12.85 10.22 0.83
N GLN A 74 -14.05 10.77 1.09
CA GLN A 74 -14.68 11.72 0.18
C GLN A 74 -13.87 13.00 0.05
N GLN A 75 -13.38 13.55 1.17
CA GLN A 75 -12.59 14.78 1.18
C GLN A 75 -11.23 14.57 0.52
N LEU A 76 -10.53 13.47 0.83
CA LEU A 76 -9.26 13.14 0.18
C LEU A 76 -9.41 12.98 -1.33
N PHE A 77 -10.44 12.26 -1.78
CA PHE A 77 -10.75 12.13 -3.20
C PHE A 77 -10.99 13.50 -3.86
N ALA A 78 -11.83 14.36 -3.26
CA ALA A 78 -12.12 15.68 -3.82
C ALA A 78 -10.88 16.56 -3.89
N ASN A 79 -10.07 16.59 -2.83
CA ASN A 79 -8.82 17.37 -2.79
C ASN A 79 -7.79 16.84 -3.81
N ALA A 80 -7.69 15.52 -3.96
CA ALA A 80 -6.76 14.92 -4.92
C ALA A 80 -7.11 15.31 -6.36
N LEU A 81 -8.38 15.32 -6.73
CA LEU A 81 -8.82 15.76 -8.06
C LEU A 81 -8.71 17.28 -8.27
N GLN A 82 -8.74 18.09 -7.21
CA GLN A 82 -8.44 19.52 -7.32
C GLN A 82 -6.97 19.78 -7.63
N LEU A 83 -6.05 18.99 -7.08
CA LEU A 83 -4.63 19.06 -7.39
C LEU A 83 -4.32 18.48 -8.77
N ASN A 84 -4.86 17.32 -9.06
CA ASN A 84 -4.63 16.62 -10.30
C ASN A 84 -5.90 15.89 -10.77
N PRO A 85 -6.65 16.46 -11.72
CA PRO A 85 -7.89 15.87 -12.23
C PRO A 85 -7.68 14.59 -13.04
N ASP A 86 -6.45 14.34 -13.50
CA ASP A 86 -6.09 13.23 -14.39
C ASP A 86 -5.51 12.03 -13.64
N ILE A 87 -5.74 11.91 -12.32
CA ILE A 87 -5.31 10.75 -11.55
C ILE A 87 -5.95 9.48 -12.13
N ASP A 88 -5.11 8.55 -12.60
CA ASP A 88 -5.48 7.26 -13.17
C ASP A 88 -4.91 6.06 -12.41
N ILE A 89 -4.06 6.31 -11.39
CA ILE A 89 -3.50 5.30 -10.50
C ILE A 89 -3.86 5.63 -9.06
N LEU A 90 -4.40 4.64 -8.34
CA LEU A 90 -4.64 4.72 -6.90
C LEU A 90 -3.87 3.60 -6.18
N VAL A 91 -2.98 3.98 -5.25
CA VAL A 91 -2.29 3.05 -4.37
C VAL A 91 -2.84 3.17 -2.95
N ASN A 92 -3.58 2.17 -2.52
CA ASN A 92 -4.10 2.02 -1.17
C ASN A 92 -3.02 1.38 -0.29
N ASN A 93 -2.18 2.22 0.32
CA ASN A 93 -1.09 1.79 1.19
C ASN A 93 -1.30 2.20 2.65
N ALA A 94 -2.06 3.26 2.95
CA ALA A 94 -2.32 3.68 4.31
C ALA A 94 -2.80 2.50 5.17
N GLY A 95 -2.18 2.31 6.31
CA GLY A 95 -2.47 1.20 7.20
C GLY A 95 -1.71 1.29 8.51
N THR A 96 -2.13 0.50 9.45
CA THR A 96 -1.51 0.37 10.78
C THR A 96 -1.50 -1.09 11.21
N TYR A 97 -0.59 -1.46 12.12
CA TYR A 97 -0.74 -2.66 12.92
C TYR A 97 -0.60 -2.30 14.39
N ILE A 98 -1.33 -2.98 15.24
CA ILE A 98 -1.31 -2.78 16.67
C ILE A 98 -1.26 -4.17 17.30
N ASP A 99 -0.14 -4.48 17.99
CA ASP A 99 0.04 -5.73 18.70
C ASP A 99 -0.84 -5.75 19.92
N LYS A 100 -1.67 -6.78 20.03
CA LYS A 100 -2.52 -6.97 21.19
C LYS A 100 -2.95 -8.43 21.31
N PRO A 101 -2.73 -9.08 22.48
CA PRO A 101 -3.21 -10.42 22.71
C PRO A 101 -4.73 -10.51 22.49
N PHE A 102 -5.20 -11.60 21.89
CA PHE A 102 -6.62 -11.73 21.54
C PHE A 102 -7.58 -11.51 22.70
N LEU A 103 -7.25 -12.03 23.87
CA LEU A 103 -8.09 -11.87 25.07
C LEU A 103 -8.11 -10.43 25.63
N GLU A 104 -7.20 -9.59 25.21
CA GLU A 104 -7.11 -8.18 25.59
C GLU A 104 -7.58 -7.23 24.45
N MET A 105 -7.89 -7.77 23.27
CA MET A 105 -8.34 -7.00 22.13
C MET A 105 -9.64 -6.26 22.46
N ASP A 106 -9.62 -4.94 22.41
CA ASP A 106 -10.81 -4.13 22.57
C ASP A 106 -11.39 -3.70 21.21
N TYR A 107 -12.68 -3.32 21.28
CA TYR A 107 -13.41 -2.90 20.08
C TYR A 107 -12.75 -1.72 19.37
N ALA A 108 -12.28 -0.71 20.10
CA ALA A 108 -11.70 0.50 19.51
C ALA A 108 -10.41 0.21 18.73
N THR A 109 -9.54 -0.68 19.25
CA THR A 109 -8.32 -1.11 18.58
C THR A 109 -8.65 -1.90 17.31
N PHE A 110 -9.58 -2.85 17.38
CA PHE A 110 -10.03 -3.63 16.22
C PHE A 110 -10.67 -2.73 15.17
N ASP A 111 -11.61 -1.90 15.58
CA ASP A 111 -12.35 -0.98 14.71
C ASP A 111 -11.42 0.01 13.98
N LYS A 112 -10.49 0.64 14.69
CA LYS A 112 -9.47 1.52 14.09
C LYS A 112 -8.63 0.80 13.04
N THR A 113 -8.25 -0.46 13.31
CA THR A 113 -7.48 -1.28 12.37
C THR A 113 -8.30 -1.55 11.10
N MET A 114 -9.56 -1.93 11.25
CA MET A 114 -10.45 -2.18 10.11
C MET A 114 -10.76 -0.90 9.34
N HIS A 115 -10.98 0.22 10.01
CA HIS A 115 -11.23 1.50 9.35
C HIS A 115 -10.07 1.89 8.44
N LEU A 116 -8.84 1.87 8.96
CA LEU A 116 -7.69 2.32 8.19
C LEU A 116 -7.25 1.29 7.14
N ASN A 117 -7.18 0.00 7.51
CA ASN A 117 -6.61 -1.02 6.62
C ASN A 117 -7.59 -1.53 5.56
N VAL A 118 -8.91 -1.44 5.81
CA VAL A 118 -9.94 -2.04 4.94
C VAL A 118 -10.88 -0.98 4.38
N TYR A 119 -11.61 -0.26 5.24
CA TYR A 119 -12.69 0.63 4.78
C TYR A 119 -12.15 1.81 3.99
N ALA A 120 -11.07 2.44 4.43
CA ALA A 120 -10.48 3.58 3.74
C ALA A 120 -10.14 3.24 2.28
N GLY A 121 -9.41 2.15 2.04
CA GLY A 121 -9.04 1.72 0.70
C GLY A 121 -10.25 1.29 -0.15
N TYR A 122 -11.24 0.63 0.47
CA TYR A 122 -12.46 0.21 -0.22
C TYR A 122 -13.24 1.43 -0.75
N PHE A 123 -13.55 2.40 0.11
CA PHE A 123 -14.37 3.55 -0.27
C PHE A 123 -13.61 4.54 -1.15
N LEU A 124 -12.31 4.72 -0.92
CA LEU A 124 -11.49 5.54 -1.81
C LEU A 124 -11.45 4.94 -3.23
N THR A 125 -11.28 3.62 -3.34
CA THR A 125 -11.38 2.91 -4.63
C THR A 125 -12.75 3.11 -5.27
N GLN A 126 -13.84 3.09 -4.50
CA GLN A 126 -15.18 3.32 -5.03
C GLN A 126 -15.34 4.74 -5.58
N HIS A 127 -14.84 5.76 -4.88
CA HIS A 127 -14.90 7.16 -5.34
C HIS A 127 -14.15 7.33 -6.67
N PHE A 128 -12.89 6.87 -6.75
CA PHE A 128 -12.11 6.93 -7.98
C PHE A 128 -12.73 6.11 -9.11
N SER A 129 -13.22 4.90 -8.84
CA SER A 129 -13.86 4.08 -9.87
C SER A 129 -15.09 4.73 -10.47
N LYS A 130 -15.95 5.36 -9.66
CA LYS A 130 -17.10 6.14 -10.16
C LYS A 130 -16.65 7.27 -11.07
N HIS A 131 -15.62 8.01 -10.67
CA HIS A 131 -15.06 9.10 -11.47
C HIS A 131 -14.45 8.58 -12.77
N TRP A 132 -13.62 7.55 -12.74
CA TRP A 132 -13.00 6.97 -13.93
C TRP A 132 -14.02 6.45 -14.94
N VAL A 133 -15.08 5.80 -14.47
CA VAL A 133 -16.18 5.36 -15.36
C VAL A 133 -16.85 6.56 -16.05
N GLN A 134 -17.11 7.65 -15.32
CA GLN A 134 -17.71 8.87 -15.87
C GLN A 134 -16.79 9.56 -16.89
N GLN A 135 -15.47 9.52 -16.66
CA GLN A 135 -14.46 10.14 -17.53
C GLN A 135 -13.93 9.19 -18.62
N ALA A 136 -14.39 7.93 -18.70
CA ALA A 136 -13.85 6.88 -19.56
C ALA A 136 -12.33 6.65 -19.35
N THR A 137 -11.84 6.82 -18.12
CA THR A 137 -10.44 6.62 -17.76
C THR A 137 -10.17 5.15 -17.46
N ASN A 138 -9.07 4.61 -17.98
CA ASN A 138 -8.57 3.26 -17.66
C ASN A 138 -7.86 3.27 -16.30
N GLY A 139 -8.61 3.04 -15.24
CA GLY A 139 -8.09 3.13 -13.86
C GLY A 139 -7.19 1.95 -13.48
N ARG A 140 -6.25 2.21 -12.57
CA ARG A 140 -5.33 1.22 -11.99
C ARG A 140 -5.31 1.34 -10.48
N VAL A 141 -5.71 0.28 -9.81
CA VAL A 141 -5.74 0.21 -8.33
C VAL A 141 -4.72 -0.79 -7.85
N LEU A 142 -3.91 -0.37 -6.90
CA LEU A 142 -2.98 -1.23 -6.17
C LEU A 142 -3.30 -1.19 -4.68
N PHE A 143 -3.53 -2.35 -4.07
CA PHE A 143 -3.64 -2.49 -2.61
C PHE A 143 -2.33 -3.02 -2.04
N ILE A 144 -1.88 -2.43 -0.93
CA ILE A 144 -0.75 -2.97 -0.18
C ILE A 144 -1.28 -3.92 0.91
N GLY A 145 -1.12 -5.21 0.61
CA GLY A 145 -1.44 -6.30 1.52
C GLY A 145 -0.35 -6.54 2.57
N SER A 146 -0.13 -7.80 2.87
CA SER A 146 0.95 -8.32 3.72
C SER A 146 1.03 -9.83 3.51
N ILE A 147 2.17 -10.45 3.84
CA ILE A 147 2.23 -11.91 4.02
C ILE A 147 1.21 -12.38 5.07
N ASN A 148 0.86 -11.53 6.02
CA ASN A 148 -0.16 -11.79 7.04
C ASN A 148 -1.60 -11.84 6.50
N GLY A 149 -1.82 -11.64 5.22
CA GLY A 149 -3.06 -12.05 4.56
C GLY A 149 -3.19 -13.58 4.42
N LYS A 150 -2.07 -14.33 4.59
CA LYS A 150 -1.99 -15.80 4.50
C LYS A 150 -1.39 -16.44 5.75
N LEU A 151 -0.45 -15.76 6.40
CA LEU A 151 0.16 -16.20 7.64
C LEU A 151 -0.54 -15.53 8.81
N ALA A 152 -0.34 -16.07 10.01
CA ALA A 152 -0.93 -15.51 11.22
C ALA A 152 0.10 -15.42 12.35
N GLU A 153 -0.02 -14.39 13.17
CA GLU A 153 0.75 -14.18 14.38
C GLU A 153 -0.20 -14.00 15.57
N ASP A 154 0.18 -14.52 16.73
CA ASP A 154 -0.71 -14.65 17.89
C ASP A 154 -1.18 -13.30 18.47
N VAL A 155 -0.39 -12.24 18.32
CA VAL A 155 -0.72 -10.88 18.79
C VAL A 155 -1.26 -9.95 17.69
N HIS A 156 -1.32 -10.43 16.45
CA HIS A 156 -1.71 -9.63 15.26
C HIS A 156 -3.17 -9.86 14.81
N THR A 157 -4.05 -10.38 15.65
CA THR A 157 -5.37 -10.89 15.23
C THR A 157 -6.22 -9.88 14.46
N ALA A 158 -6.22 -8.59 14.85
CA ALA A 158 -6.92 -7.53 14.11
C ALA A 158 -6.23 -7.23 12.76
N TYR A 159 -4.90 -7.15 12.77
CA TYR A 159 -4.10 -6.87 11.58
C TYR A 159 -4.23 -7.99 10.54
N ASP A 160 -4.03 -9.24 10.93
CA ASP A 160 -4.11 -10.41 10.06
C ASP A 160 -5.52 -10.53 9.45
N THR A 161 -6.56 -10.32 10.27
CA THR A 161 -7.95 -10.24 9.79
C THR A 161 -8.12 -9.17 8.73
N SER A 162 -7.56 -7.97 8.95
CA SER A 162 -7.64 -6.86 8.00
C SER A 162 -6.90 -7.17 6.69
N LYS A 163 -5.74 -7.82 6.75
CA LYS A 163 -4.94 -8.15 5.57
C LYS A 163 -5.51 -9.34 4.79
N GLY A 164 -6.16 -10.29 5.47
CA GLY A 164 -6.99 -11.32 4.83
C GLY A 164 -8.19 -10.72 4.09
N ALA A 165 -8.85 -9.72 4.68
CA ALA A 165 -9.91 -8.97 4.01
C ALA A 165 -9.40 -8.25 2.75
N VAL A 166 -8.22 -7.60 2.81
CA VAL A 166 -7.60 -6.94 1.66
C VAL A 166 -7.29 -7.95 0.54
N GLU A 167 -6.77 -9.14 0.86
CA GLU A 167 -6.51 -10.16 -0.17
C GLU A 167 -7.78 -10.58 -0.91
N THR A 168 -8.88 -10.78 -0.20
CA THR A 168 -10.19 -11.08 -0.81
C THR A 168 -10.73 -9.88 -1.58
N MET A 169 -10.59 -8.67 -1.03
CA MET A 169 -11.03 -7.42 -1.67
C MET A 169 -10.37 -7.21 -3.03
N VAL A 170 -9.07 -7.47 -3.18
CA VAL A 170 -8.36 -7.40 -4.46
C VAL A 170 -9.04 -8.27 -5.51
N LYS A 171 -9.39 -9.51 -5.16
CA LYS A 171 -10.04 -10.46 -6.08
C LYS A 171 -11.46 -10.00 -6.47
N THR A 172 -12.25 -9.61 -5.48
CA THR A 172 -13.67 -9.25 -5.72
C THR A 172 -13.80 -7.93 -6.47
N LEU A 173 -12.98 -6.92 -6.15
CA LEU A 173 -12.96 -5.65 -6.87
C LEU A 173 -12.41 -5.82 -8.29
N ALA A 174 -11.41 -6.70 -8.50
CA ALA A 174 -10.90 -7.01 -9.82
C ALA A 174 -12.00 -7.55 -10.73
N VAL A 175 -12.79 -8.54 -10.25
CA VAL A 175 -13.92 -9.10 -11.01
C VAL A 175 -14.99 -8.05 -11.30
N SER A 176 -15.30 -7.18 -10.33
CA SER A 176 -16.34 -6.16 -10.46
C SER A 176 -15.95 -5.02 -11.40
N LEU A 177 -14.66 -4.64 -11.43
CA LEU A 177 -14.20 -3.42 -12.10
C LEU A 177 -13.51 -3.69 -13.44
N ALA A 178 -13.03 -4.90 -13.71
CA ALA A 178 -12.39 -5.24 -14.99
C ALA A 178 -13.28 -4.97 -16.22
N PRO A 179 -14.60 -5.27 -16.19
CA PRO A 179 -15.50 -4.92 -17.30
C PRO A 179 -15.61 -3.41 -17.57
N LEU A 180 -15.19 -2.58 -16.60
CA LEU A 180 -15.19 -1.12 -16.67
C LEU A 180 -13.81 -0.56 -17.03
N ASN A 181 -12.87 -1.40 -17.51
CA ASN A 181 -11.48 -1.06 -17.81
C ASN A 181 -10.68 -0.54 -16.60
N ILE A 182 -11.00 -1.00 -15.40
CA ILE A 182 -10.27 -0.69 -14.18
C ILE A 182 -9.60 -1.98 -13.68
N ARG A 183 -8.27 -1.99 -13.60
CA ARG A 183 -7.50 -3.12 -13.07
C ARG A 183 -7.29 -2.96 -11.57
N VAL A 184 -7.45 -4.03 -10.83
CA VAL A 184 -7.17 -4.09 -9.39
C VAL A 184 -6.18 -5.20 -9.12
N ASN A 185 -5.07 -4.88 -8.46
CA ASN A 185 -4.07 -5.84 -8.02
C ASN A 185 -3.61 -5.51 -6.60
N GLY A 186 -2.87 -6.40 -6.00
CA GLY A 186 -2.25 -6.22 -4.70
C GLY A 186 -0.76 -6.54 -4.72
N LEU A 187 -0.03 -5.94 -3.81
CA LEU A 187 1.35 -6.27 -3.48
C LEU A 187 1.40 -6.58 -1.98
N ALA A 188 1.93 -7.74 -1.63
CA ALA A 188 2.03 -8.21 -0.25
C ALA A 188 3.51 -8.23 0.20
N PRO A 189 3.93 -7.23 0.97
CA PRO A 189 5.24 -7.19 1.58
C PRO A 189 5.45 -8.33 2.58
N GLY A 190 6.68 -8.85 2.64
CA GLY A 190 7.21 -9.54 3.81
C GLY A 190 7.69 -8.55 4.88
N LEU A 191 8.65 -8.98 5.69
CA LEU A 191 9.26 -8.11 6.67
C LEU A 191 10.37 -7.27 6.04
N PHE A 192 10.24 -5.94 6.11
CA PHE A 192 11.22 -4.98 5.63
C PHE A 192 11.63 -4.03 6.75
N TYR A 193 12.83 -3.47 6.62
CA TYR A 193 13.28 -2.41 7.51
C TYR A 193 12.56 -1.10 7.14
N THR A 194 11.69 -0.65 8.04
CA THR A 194 10.89 0.58 7.91
C THR A 194 10.81 1.28 9.27
N PRO A 195 10.40 2.54 9.36
CA PRO A 195 10.17 3.18 10.66
C PRO A 195 9.18 2.40 11.57
N LEU A 196 8.25 1.66 10.97
CA LEU A 196 7.27 0.85 11.70
C LEU A 196 7.89 -0.41 12.33
N THR A 197 8.81 -1.07 11.62
CA THR A 197 9.42 -2.36 12.02
C THR A 197 10.78 -2.18 12.69
N ALA A 198 11.41 -1.01 12.56
CA ALA A 198 12.73 -0.72 13.12
C ALA A 198 12.84 -1.03 14.62
N PRO A 199 11.84 -0.69 15.48
CA PRO A 199 11.96 -0.99 16.91
C PRO A 199 12.19 -2.47 17.23
N ALA A 200 11.62 -3.38 16.43
CA ALA A 200 11.86 -4.82 16.59
C ALA A 200 13.16 -5.27 15.86
N LEU A 201 13.42 -4.75 14.67
CA LEU A 201 14.59 -5.14 13.86
C LEU A 201 15.92 -4.55 14.34
N ASP A 202 15.90 -3.54 15.21
CA ASP A 202 17.09 -3.01 15.87
C ASP A 202 17.62 -3.98 16.96
N ASP A 203 16.84 -4.99 17.36
CA ASP A 203 17.34 -6.13 18.13
C ASP A 203 18.10 -7.09 17.20
N PRO A 204 19.44 -7.27 17.41
CA PRO A 204 20.24 -8.15 16.55
C PRO A 204 19.82 -9.61 16.58
N GLN A 205 19.23 -10.10 17.70
CA GLN A 205 18.79 -11.48 17.84
C GLN A 205 17.51 -11.69 17.02
N PHE A 206 16.56 -10.77 17.11
CA PHE A 206 15.35 -10.81 16.30
C PHE A 206 15.66 -10.66 14.80
N LEU A 207 16.51 -9.72 14.42
CA LEU A 207 16.95 -9.57 13.02
C LEU A 207 17.61 -10.85 12.48
N GLN A 208 18.47 -11.47 13.26
CA GLN A 208 19.12 -12.72 12.86
C GLN A 208 18.11 -13.86 12.70
N TRP A 209 17.14 -13.94 13.64
CA TRP A 209 16.06 -14.93 13.57
C TRP A 209 15.21 -14.72 12.30
N MET A 210 14.85 -13.47 11.98
CA MET A 210 14.07 -13.16 10.77
C MET A 210 14.84 -13.50 9.49
N LYS A 211 16.15 -13.24 9.44
CA LYS A 211 17.00 -13.65 8.31
C LYS A 211 17.04 -15.17 8.13
N GLN A 212 17.06 -15.93 9.22
CA GLN A 212 17.04 -17.40 9.17
C GLN A 212 15.68 -17.93 8.69
N HIS A 213 14.59 -17.18 8.95
CA HIS A 213 13.23 -17.54 8.55
C HIS A 213 12.81 -16.95 7.18
N THR A 214 13.72 -16.29 6.49
CA THR A 214 13.51 -15.81 5.12
C THR A 214 14.43 -16.62 4.18
N PRO A 215 13.90 -17.39 3.21
CA PRO A 215 14.70 -18.28 2.37
C PRO A 215 15.90 -17.63 1.68
N ASN A 216 15.77 -16.38 1.25
CA ASN A 216 16.88 -15.62 0.67
C ASN A 216 17.84 -15.01 1.71
N GLY A 217 17.60 -15.22 3.01
CA GLY A 217 18.45 -14.76 4.11
C GLY A 217 18.47 -13.25 4.33
N GLN A 218 17.53 -12.49 3.77
CA GLN A 218 17.57 -11.03 3.78
C GLN A 218 16.32 -10.41 4.42
N VAL A 219 16.52 -9.33 5.16
CA VAL A 219 15.49 -8.37 5.58
C VAL A 219 15.88 -7.02 4.97
N PRO A 220 15.46 -6.72 3.74
CA PRO A 220 15.87 -5.52 3.02
C PRO A 220 15.12 -4.27 3.49
N ALA A 221 15.50 -3.11 2.98
CA ALA A 221 14.72 -1.90 3.08
C ALA A 221 13.45 -1.98 2.17
N ALA A 222 12.52 -1.04 2.36
CA ALA A 222 11.23 -1.06 1.69
C ALA A 222 11.29 -0.75 0.18
N ASP A 223 12.41 -0.26 -0.34
CA ASP A 223 12.63 0.08 -1.75
C ASP A 223 12.39 -1.09 -2.71
N VAL A 224 12.62 -2.32 -2.25
CA VAL A 224 12.34 -3.55 -3.04
C VAL A 224 10.87 -3.71 -3.43
N CYS A 225 9.95 -2.99 -2.79
CA CYS A 225 8.53 -2.97 -3.18
C CYS A 225 8.25 -2.07 -4.39
N GLY A 226 9.12 -1.10 -4.66
CA GLY A 226 8.91 -0.08 -5.68
C GLY A 226 8.71 -0.68 -7.08
N ASP A 227 9.62 -1.52 -7.52
CA ASP A 227 9.58 -2.11 -8.87
C ASP A 227 8.35 -3.00 -9.08
N GLY A 228 7.97 -3.78 -8.06
CA GLY A 228 6.76 -4.60 -8.10
C GLY A 228 5.49 -3.76 -8.21
N ALA A 229 5.43 -2.64 -7.49
CA ALA A 229 4.32 -1.71 -7.55
C ALA A 229 4.23 -1.02 -8.93
N VAL A 230 5.36 -0.53 -9.45
CA VAL A 230 5.46 0.07 -10.79
C VAL A 230 5.02 -0.94 -11.87
N TYR A 231 5.47 -2.19 -11.78
CA TYR A 231 5.03 -3.24 -12.71
C TYR A 231 3.51 -3.41 -12.69
N LEU A 232 2.90 -3.58 -11.51
CA LEU A 232 1.47 -3.91 -11.40
C LEU A 232 0.55 -2.80 -11.90
N VAL A 233 0.98 -1.53 -11.83
CA VAL A 233 0.19 -0.40 -12.34
C VAL A 233 0.52 -0.04 -13.80
N SER A 234 1.60 -0.56 -14.37
CA SER A 234 2.04 -0.27 -15.75
C SER A 234 1.27 -1.05 -16.81
N ASP A 235 1.49 -0.70 -18.07
CA ASP A 235 0.97 -1.44 -19.23
C ASP A 235 1.65 -2.80 -19.41
N ALA A 236 2.83 -3.04 -18.82
CA ALA A 236 3.45 -4.35 -18.80
C ALA A 236 2.57 -5.38 -18.07
N ALA A 237 1.74 -4.93 -17.12
CA ALA A 237 0.78 -5.75 -16.39
C ALA A 237 -0.67 -5.65 -16.93
N ARG A 238 -0.88 -5.24 -18.20
CA ARG A 238 -2.21 -5.00 -18.78
C ARG A 238 -3.17 -6.19 -18.72
N HIS A 239 -2.66 -7.41 -18.56
CA HIS A 239 -3.46 -8.64 -18.42
C HIS A 239 -3.35 -9.26 -17.02
N VAL A 240 -2.79 -8.54 -16.05
CA VAL A 240 -2.73 -8.94 -14.63
C VAL A 240 -3.85 -8.21 -13.90
N CYS A 241 -4.79 -8.99 -13.35
CA CYS A 241 -5.96 -8.46 -12.63
C CYS A 241 -6.36 -9.44 -11.52
N GLY A 242 -6.56 -8.93 -10.31
CA GLY A 242 -6.92 -9.73 -9.14
C GLY A 242 -5.75 -10.51 -8.52
N HIS A 243 -4.51 -10.19 -8.90
CA HIS A 243 -3.31 -10.86 -8.38
C HIS A 243 -2.77 -10.15 -7.13
N MET A 244 -2.32 -10.95 -6.15
CA MET A 244 -1.56 -10.50 -5.00
C MET A 244 -0.10 -10.94 -5.19
N LEU A 245 0.77 -9.99 -5.55
CA LEU A 245 2.20 -10.24 -5.73
C LEU A 245 2.91 -10.27 -4.38
N MET A 246 3.49 -11.42 -4.02
CA MET A 246 4.30 -11.55 -2.82
C MET A 246 5.69 -10.97 -3.07
N VAL A 247 6.14 -10.08 -2.16
CA VAL A 247 7.51 -9.53 -2.14
C VAL A 247 8.06 -9.80 -0.75
N ASP A 248 8.56 -11.02 -0.50
CA ASP A 248 8.80 -11.53 0.84
C ASP A 248 10.05 -12.43 0.97
N GLY A 249 10.87 -12.49 -0.08
CA GLY A 249 12.07 -13.35 -0.09
C GLY A 249 11.78 -14.84 0.01
N GLY A 250 10.51 -15.25 -0.20
CA GLY A 250 10.04 -16.62 -0.11
C GLY A 250 9.51 -17.04 1.25
N MET A 251 9.39 -16.10 2.21
CA MET A 251 8.96 -16.40 3.58
C MET A 251 7.60 -17.08 3.62
N SER A 252 6.62 -16.63 2.83
CA SER A 252 5.25 -17.16 2.87
C SER A 252 5.05 -18.53 2.24
N ILE A 253 6.06 -19.09 1.59
CA ILE A 253 5.99 -20.40 0.91
C ILE A 253 6.91 -21.45 1.53
N TRP A 254 7.68 -21.08 2.53
CA TRP A 254 8.65 -21.94 3.15
C TRP A 254 8.12 -22.55 4.45
N GLN A 255 8.27 -23.87 4.61
CA GLN A 255 7.70 -24.57 5.75
C GLN A 255 8.45 -24.25 7.06
N GLN A 256 9.72 -24.53 7.11
CA GLN A 256 10.58 -24.26 8.28
C GLN A 256 12.06 -24.30 7.85
N PRO A 257 12.95 -23.47 8.42
CA PRO A 257 14.38 -23.68 8.30
C PRO A 257 14.80 -24.95 9.00
N GLU A 258 15.87 -25.59 8.51
CA GLU A 258 16.50 -26.68 9.25
C GLU A 258 17.07 -26.15 10.57
N PRO A 259 17.05 -26.97 11.67
CA PRO A 259 17.55 -26.58 12.98
C PRO A 259 19.03 -26.17 12.96
#